data_d7bdbe11e7df41d6de6d30cf92d41db0
#
_entry.id   d7bdbe11e7df41d6de6d30cf92d41db0
#
_cell.length_a   1.000
_cell.length_b   1.000
_cell.length_c   1.000
_cell.angle_alpha   90.00
_cell.angle_beta   90.00
_cell.angle_gamma   90.00
#
_symmetry.space_group_name_H-M   'P 1'
#
loop_
_entity.id
_entity.type
_entity.pdbx_description
1 polymer ?
#
loop_
_entity_poly.entity_id
_entity_poly.type
_entity_poly.pdbx_seq_one_letter_code
_entity_poly.pdbx_strand_id
1 'polypeptide(L)'
;VGWPTHLEAIHEFARVLKPGGSLIINSCSPVQMEMGFWFYKLIPDAMELAKEKIIDLETLDNLLAKCGFMEIHREIPLELVLQGDSYFDPEGLLDPEWRAGDSIWSLVTKDNLAEVLVMGEELQAKGELFSFMRRHDRSRAKTGQITFTYARKAVERL
;
A
#
# COMPACT_ATOMS: atom_id res chain seq x y z
N VAL A 1 -12.35 -20.57 3.24
CA VAL A 1 -10.90 -20.78 3.12
C VAL A 1 -10.25 -19.47 3.54
N GLY A 2 -9.55 -19.47 4.71
CA GLY A 2 -8.82 -18.29 5.19
C GLY A 2 -7.64 -17.98 4.26
N TRP A 3 -7.26 -16.70 4.19
CA TRP A 3 -6.01 -16.32 3.53
C TRP A 3 -4.82 -16.86 4.34
N PRO A 4 -3.76 -17.35 3.68
CA PRO A 4 -2.57 -17.81 4.38
C PRO A 4 -1.96 -16.66 5.19
N THR A 5 -1.36 -16.98 6.32
CA THR A 5 -0.56 -16.01 7.08
C THR A 5 0.67 -15.59 6.26
N HIS A 6 1.27 -14.46 6.60
CA HIS A 6 2.51 -14.01 5.92
C HIS A 6 3.61 -15.10 5.99
N LEU A 7 3.73 -15.77 7.13
CA LEU A 7 4.70 -16.86 7.29
C LEU A 7 4.42 -18.03 6.36
N GLU A 8 3.17 -18.49 6.26
CA GLU A 8 2.77 -19.58 5.37
C GLU A 8 3.03 -19.22 3.90
N ALA A 9 2.73 -17.97 3.50
CA ALA A 9 2.99 -17.49 2.14
C ALA A 9 4.51 -17.49 1.83
N ILE A 10 5.36 -17.00 2.76
CA ILE A 10 6.82 -16.96 2.56
C ILE A 10 7.40 -18.36 2.55
N HIS A 11 6.90 -19.29 3.38
CA HIS A 11 7.29 -20.70 3.32
C HIS A 11 6.97 -21.33 1.97
N GLU A 12 5.79 -21.04 1.41
CA GLU A 12 5.42 -21.56 0.10
C GLU A 12 6.28 -20.97 -1.01
N PHE A 13 6.62 -19.67 -0.95
CA PHE A 13 7.57 -19.06 -1.88
C PHE A 13 8.96 -19.74 -1.78
N ALA A 14 9.41 -20.01 -0.57
CA ALA A 14 10.67 -20.74 -0.37
C ALA A 14 10.60 -22.16 -0.93
N ARG A 15 9.47 -22.84 -0.80
CA ARG A 15 9.28 -24.20 -1.31
C ARG A 15 9.35 -24.27 -2.84
N VAL A 16 8.68 -23.34 -3.54
CA VAL A 16 8.57 -23.39 -4.99
C VAL A 16 9.78 -22.81 -5.73
N LEU A 17 10.54 -21.93 -5.09
CA LEU A 17 11.74 -21.35 -5.67
C LEU A 17 12.89 -22.37 -5.67
N LYS A 18 13.65 -22.41 -6.77
CA LYS A 18 14.91 -23.14 -6.82
C LYS A 18 15.96 -22.49 -5.90
N PRO A 19 16.94 -23.25 -5.38
CA PRO A 19 18.11 -22.67 -4.71
C PRO A 19 18.75 -21.56 -5.59
N GLY A 20 19.08 -20.43 -5.00
CA GLY A 20 19.57 -19.25 -5.70
C GLY A 20 18.51 -18.44 -6.48
N GLY A 21 17.24 -18.87 -6.48
CA GLY A 21 16.13 -18.14 -7.08
C GLY A 21 15.82 -16.85 -6.34
N SER A 22 15.30 -15.84 -7.04
CA SER A 22 14.95 -14.53 -6.49
C SER A 22 13.46 -14.43 -6.20
N LEU A 23 13.12 -13.79 -5.08
CA LEU A 23 11.78 -13.38 -4.68
C LEU A 23 11.72 -11.85 -4.74
N ILE A 24 10.64 -11.33 -5.30
CA ILE A 24 10.33 -9.90 -5.26
C ILE A 24 8.95 -9.75 -4.65
N ILE A 25 8.85 -8.98 -3.58
CA ILE A 25 7.59 -8.66 -2.91
C ILE A 25 7.31 -7.18 -3.10
N ASN A 26 6.16 -6.87 -3.68
CA ASN A 26 5.60 -5.52 -3.68
C ASN A 26 4.69 -5.37 -2.46
N SER A 27 4.99 -4.43 -1.60
CA SER A 27 4.21 -4.15 -0.39
C SER A 27 4.12 -2.66 -0.10
N CYS A 28 3.11 -2.28 0.66
CA CYS A 28 2.99 -0.96 1.27
C CYS A 28 3.34 -1.10 2.76
N SER A 29 4.19 -0.23 3.30
CA SER A 29 4.45 -0.18 4.73
C SER A 29 3.40 0.65 5.46
N PRO A 30 3.23 0.50 6.80
CA PRO A 30 2.32 1.35 7.58
C PRO A 30 2.60 2.84 7.39
N VAL A 31 3.86 3.26 7.32
CA VAL A 31 4.25 4.66 7.07
C VAL A 31 3.83 5.11 5.67
N GLN A 32 3.97 4.27 4.67
CA GLN A 32 3.54 4.58 3.31
C GLN A 32 2.01 4.70 3.22
N MET A 33 1.25 3.90 3.95
CA MET A 33 -0.21 4.08 4.03
C MET A 33 -0.58 5.43 4.62
N GLU A 34 0.07 5.85 5.67
CA GLU A 34 -0.21 7.12 6.32
C GLU A 34 0.19 8.34 5.49
N MET A 35 1.28 8.24 4.74
CA MET A 35 1.96 9.38 4.14
C MET A 35 1.95 9.40 2.62
N GLY A 36 1.64 8.27 2.00
CA GLY A 36 1.73 8.06 0.55
C GLY A 36 0.45 8.30 -0.23
N PHE A 37 -0.70 8.48 0.46
CA PHE A 37 -2.01 8.60 -0.19
C PHE A 37 -2.81 9.77 0.38
N TRP A 38 -3.06 10.79 -0.43
CA TRP A 38 -3.76 12.00 0.02
C TRP A 38 -5.19 11.73 0.48
N PHE A 39 -5.92 10.85 -0.20
CA PHE A 39 -7.33 10.56 0.07
C PHE A 39 -7.53 9.64 1.29
N TYR A 40 -6.52 8.93 1.74
CA TYR A 40 -6.59 8.13 2.98
C TYR A 40 -6.85 9.01 4.21
N LYS A 41 -6.53 10.31 4.13
CA LYS A 41 -6.85 11.28 5.18
C LYS A 41 -8.35 11.50 5.36
N LEU A 42 -9.15 11.17 4.36
CA LEU A 42 -10.61 11.26 4.40
C LEU A 42 -11.27 10.00 4.98
N ILE A 43 -10.54 8.89 5.05
CA ILE A 43 -11.03 7.58 5.45
C ILE A 43 -10.12 6.94 6.52
N PRO A 44 -9.87 7.64 7.65
CA PRO A 44 -8.90 7.17 8.65
C PRO A 44 -9.24 5.80 9.23
N ASP A 45 -10.51 5.50 9.48
CA ASP A 45 -10.93 4.20 10.04
C ASP A 45 -10.61 3.04 9.07
N ALA A 46 -10.88 3.24 7.77
CA ALA A 46 -10.54 2.25 6.75
C ALA A 46 -9.01 2.07 6.62
N MET A 47 -8.25 3.17 6.75
CA MET A 47 -6.79 3.12 6.76
C MET A 47 -6.26 2.31 7.96
N GLU A 48 -6.78 2.51 9.16
CA GLU A 48 -6.36 1.73 10.33
C GLU A 48 -6.70 0.23 10.16
N LEU A 49 -7.90 -0.10 9.69
CA LEU A 49 -8.28 -1.49 9.38
C LEU A 49 -7.37 -2.13 8.31
N ALA A 50 -6.93 -1.36 7.33
CA ALA A 50 -6.00 -1.85 6.32
C ALA A 50 -4.59 -2.05 6.91
N LYS A 51 -4.13 -1.16 7.78
CA LYS A 51 -2.82 -1.26 8.46
C LYS A 51 -2.69 -2.52 9.30
N GLU A 52 -3.77 -2.99 9.94
CA GLU A 52 -3.78 -4.24 10.71
C GLU A 52 -3.39 -5.48 9.88
N LYS A 53 -3.56 -5.42 8.56
CA LYS A 53 -3.27 -6.52 7.64
C LYS A 53 -1.89 -6.41 6.98
N ILE A 54 -1.21 -5.31 7.20
CA ILE A 54 0.10 -5.04 6.60
C ILE A 54 1.20 -5.54 7.52
N ILE A 55 2.18 -6.21 6.93
CA ILE A 55 3.41 -6.56 7.62
C ILE A 55 4.38 -5.38 7.59
N ASP A 56 4.97 -5.05 8.73
CA ASP A 56 6.09 -4.11 8.76
C ASP A 56 7.36 -4.72 8.15
N LEU A 57 8.27 -3.86 7.69
CA LEU A 57 9.44 -4.30 6.94
C LEU A 57 10.45 -5.09 7.78
N GLU A 58 10.55 -4.83 9.08
CA GLU A 58 11.44 -5.57 9.99
C GLU A 58 10.91 -6.99 10.22
N THR A 59 9.61 -7.10 10.47
CA THR A 59 8.94 -8.41 10.58
C THR A 59 9.08 -9.20 9.28
N LEU A 60 8.93 -8.55 8.12
CA LEU A 60 9.13 -9.19 6.82
C LEU A 60 10.56 -9.74 6.67
N ASP A 61 11.59 -8.96 7.06
CA ASP A 61 12.99 -9.41 7.02
C ASP A 61 13.23 -10.65 7.88
N ASN A 62 12.68 -10.61 9.10
CA ASN A 62 12.78 -11.74 10.02
C ASN A 62 12.13 -13.01 9.47
N LEU A 63 10.98 -12.88 8.82
CA LEU A 63 10.29 -14.02 8.19
C LEU A 63 11.07 -14.54 6.98
N LEU A 64 11.56 -13.65 6.12
CA LEU A 64 12.37 -14.02 4.97
C LEU A 64 13.64 -14.79 5.41
N ALA A 65 14.35 -14.26 6.40
CA ALA A 65 15.56 -14.92 6.93
C ALA A 65 15.23 -16.30 7.51
N LYS A 66 14.16 -16.44 8.29
CA LYS A 66 13.69 -17.73 8.84
C LYS A 66 13.35 -18.75 7.76
N CYS A 67 12.89 -18.31 6.60
CA CYS A 67 12.54 -19.18 5.47
C CYS A 67 13.71 -19.42 4.51
N GLY A 68 14.94 -19.03 4.88
CA GLY A 68 16.15 -19.29 4.11
C GLY A 68 16.41 -18.32 2.97
N PHE A 69 15.82 -17.13 3.01
CA PHE A 69 16.17 -16.04 2.09
C PHE A 69 17.33 -15.21 2.66
N MET A 70 18.15 -14.68 1.79
CA MET A 70 19.31 -13.84 2.06
C MET A 70 19.40 -12.69 1.04
N GLU A 71 20.42 -11.85 1.17
CA GLU A 71 20.65 -10.72 0.26
C GLU A 71 19.39 -9.84 0.14
N ILE A 72 18.76 -9.54 1.30
CA ILE A 72 17.54 -8.75 1.33
C ILE A 72 17.88 -7.28 1.08
N HIS A 73 17.29 -6.67 0.07
CA HIS A 73 17.40 -5.24 -0.21
C HIS A 73 16.06 -4.68 -0.69
N ARG A 74 15.94 -3.33 -0.71
CA ARG A 74 14.68 -2.65 -1.02
C ARG A 74 14.89 -1.52 -2.00
N GLU A 75 13.84 -1.29 -2.76
CA GLU A 75 13.69 -0.12 -3.60
C GLU A 75 12.33 0.52 -3.35
N ILE A 76 12.33 1.84 -3.15
CA ILE A 76 11.11 2.64 -3.04
C ILE A 76 11.05 3.55 -4.25
N PRO A 77 10.20 3.26 -5.23
CA PRO A 77 10.07 4.08 -6.43
C PRO A 77 9.25 5.34 -6.11
N LEU A 78 9.93 6.43 -5.73
CA LEU A 78 9.29 7.67 -5.26
C LEU A 78 8.40 8.33 -6.33
N GLU A 79 8.74 8.13 -7.62
CA GLU A 79 7.99 8.68 -8.74
C GLU A 79 6.78 7.81 -9.14
N LEU A 80 6.73 6.57 -8.65
CA LEU A 80 5.62 5.66 -8.97
C LEU A 80 4.38 6.04 -8.18
N VAL A 81 3.24 6.12 -8.88
CA VAL A 81 1.92 6.32 -8.30
C VAL A 81 1.02 5.16 -8.75
N LEU A 82 0.44 4.44 -7.78
CA LEU A 82 -0.29 3.19 -8.05
C LEU A 82 -1.47 3.35 -9.01
N GLN A 83 -2.18 4.49 -8.93
CA GLN A 83 -3.33 4.78 -9.78
C GLN A 83 -2.94 5.58 -11.04
N GLY A 84 -1.64 5.79 -11.29
CA GLY A 84 -1.16 6.59 -12.41
C GLY A 84 -1.72 8.02 -12.36
N ASP A 85 -2.04 8.57 -13.52
CA ASP A 85 -2.51 9.96 -13.64
C ASP A 85 -3.83 10.21 -12.89
N SER A 86 -4.69 9.19 -12.76
CA SER A 86 -5.95 9.29 -12.02
C SER A 86 -5.77 9.63 -10.54
N TYR A 87 -4.61 9.32 -9.95
CA TYR A 87 -4.29 9.71 -8.58
C TYR A 87 -4.29 11.23 -8.36
N PHE A 88 -3.92 11.99 -9.40
CA PHE A 88 -3.82 13.46 -9.36
C PHE A 88 -5.10 14.16 -9.79
N ASP A 89 -6.16 13.40 -10.03
CA ASP A 89 -7.51 13.94 -10.25
C ASP A 89 -8.28 13.93 -8.92
N PRO A 90 -8.37 15.07 -8.20
CA PRO A 90 -9.06 15.12 -6.93
C PRO A 90 -10.59 15.03 -7.08
N GLU A 91 -11.15 15.33 -8.27
CA GLU A 91 -12.58 15.17 -8.54
C GLU A 91 -12.98 13.70 -8.66
N GLY A 92 -12.02 12.82 -8.96
CA GLY A 92 -12.19 11.39 -8.93
C GLY A 92 -12.73 10.87 -7.58
N LEU A 93 -12.47 11.57 -6.48
CA LEU A 93 -13.07 11.26 -5.17
C LEU A 93 -14.61 11.10 -5.23
N LEU A 94 -15.28 11.89 -6.06
CA LEU A 94 -16.73 11.88 -6.22
C LEU A 94 -17.20 10.80 -7.22
N ASP A 95 -16.29 10.24 -8.02
CA ASP A 95 -16.57 9.20 -9.00
C ASP A 95 -16.48 7.79 -8.37
N PRO A 96 -17.56 6.99 -8.41
CA PRO A 96 -17.53 5.62 -7.91
C PRO A 96 -16.55 4.71 -8.70
N GLU A 97 -16.31 4.96 -9.99
CA GLU A 97 -15.36 4.16 -10.78
C GLU A 97 -13.91 4.45 -10.35
N TRP A 98 -13.60 5.69 -10.07
CA TRP A 98 -12.29 6.08 -9.52
C TRP A 98 -12.05 5.40 -8.15
N ARG A 99 -13.05 5.43 -7.26
CA ARG A 99 -12.94 4.77 -5.95
C ARG A 99 -12.80 3.25 -6.07
N ALA A 100 -13.45 2.62 -7.03
CA ALA A 100 -13.32 1.20 -7.30
C ALA A 100 -11.89 0.78 -7.72
N GLY A 101 -11.06 1.72 -8.14
CA GLY A 101 -9.66 1.51 -8.49
C GLY A 101 -8.73 1.26 -7.30
N ASP A 102 -9.19 1.50 -6.05
CA ASP A 102 -8.40 1.21 -4.85
C ASP A 102 -9.22 0.41 -3.84
N SER A 103 -8.69 -0.76 -3.47
CA SER A 103 -9.39 -1.72 -2.60
C SER A 103 -9.68 -1.20 -1.19
N ILE A 104 -9.04 -0.12 -0.73
CA ILE A 104 -9.30 0.47 0.59
C ILE A 104 -10.75 0.94 0.72
N TRP A 105 -11.35 1.40 -0.37
CA TRP A 105 -12.74 1.84 -0.37
C TRP A 105 -13.73 0.74 0.00
N SER A 106 -13.35 -0.54 -0.15
CA SER A 106 -14.17 -1.67 0.30
C SER A 106 -14.26 -1.79 1.83
N LEU A 107 -13.37 -1.13 2.55
CA LEU A 107 -13.34 -1.08 4.03
C LEU A 107 -14.12 0.12 4.58
N VAL A 108 -14.52 1.06 3.73
CA VAL A 108 -15.27 2.26 4.13
C VAL A 108 -16.73 1.89 4.35
N THR A 109 -17.28 2.23 5.51
CA THR A 109 -18.71 2.04 5.79
C THR A 109 -19.56 2.97 4.94
N LYS A 110 -20.85 2.64 4.76
CA LYS A 110 -21.77 3.49 4.00
C LYS A 110 -21.92 4.88 4.60
N ASP A 111 -21.93 4.98 5.91
CA ASP A 111 -22.08 6.24 6.63
C ASP A 111 -20.82 7.11 6.46
N ASN A 112 -19.64 6.55 6.66
CA ASN A 112 -18.37 7.24 6.42
C ASN A 112 -18.21 7.66 4.94
N LEU A 113 -18.64 6.83 4.00
CA LEU A 113 -18.62 7.21 2.58
C LEU A 113 -19.53 8.42 2.32
N ALA A 114 -20.73 8.45 2.90
CA ALA A 114 -21.64 9.59 2.75
C ALA A 114 -21.01 10.88 3.29
N GLU A 115 -20.36 10.82 4.46
CA GLU A 115 -19.65 11.97 5.05
C GLU A 115 -18.50 12.45 4.15
N VAL A 116 -17.71 11.53 3.60
CA VAL A 116 -16.59 11.83 2.69
C VAL A 116 -17.09 12.49 1.41
N LEU A 117 -18.20 12.01 0.84
CA LEU A 117 -18.78 12.60 -0.36
C LEU A 117 -19.31 14.03 -0.11
N VAL A 118 -20.00 14.26 1.01
CA VAL A 118 -20.44 15.61 1.40
C VAL A 118 -19.22 16.54 1.56
N MET A 119 -18.16 16.10 2.23
CA MET A 119 -16.94 16.88 2.37
C MET A 119 -16.28 17.16 1.01
N GLY A 120 -16.23 16.17 0.12
CA GLY A 120 -15.70 16.31 -1.23
C GLY A 120 -16.48 17.35 -2.07
N GLU A 121 -17.80 17.28 -2.03
CA GLU A 121 -18.69 18.25 -2.71
C GLU A 121 -18.51 19.68 -2.15
N GLU A 122 -18.39 19.82 -0.83
CA GLU A 122 -18.12 21.13 -0.21
C GLU A 122 -16.74 21.70 -0.64
N LEU A 123 -15.70 20.88 -0.66
CA LEU A 123 -14.37 21.30 -1.11
C LEU A 123 -14.38 21.67 -2.58
N GLN A 124 -15.12 20.92 -3.42
CA GLN A 124 -15.28 21.21 -4.84
C GLN A 124 -16.01 22.54 -5.04
N ALA A 125 -17.13 22.75 -4.35
CA ALA A 125 -17.91 24.00 -4.44
C ALA A 125 -17.11 25.25 -4.02
N LYS A 126 -16.15 25.08 -3.11
CA LYS A 126 -15.22 26.14 -2.67
C LYS A 126 -14.00 26.29 -3.59
N GLY A 127 -13.79 25.40 -4.55
CA GLY A 127 -12.56 25.34 -5.36
C GLY A 127 -11.31 24.92 -4.59
N GLU A 128 -11.48 24.22 -3.47
CA GLU A 128 -10.41 23.86 -2.53
C GLU A 128 -9.92 22.40 -2.68
N LEU A 129 -10.62 21.58 -3.47
CA LEU A 129 -10.37 20.14 -3.57
C LEU A 129 -8.94 19.85 -4.07
N PHE A 130 -8.47 20.57 -5.08
CA PHE A 130 -7.11 20.46 -5.57
C PHE A 130 -6.06 20.87 -4.52
N SER A 131 -6.33 21.93 -3.77
CA SER A 131 -5.45 22.40 -2.69
C SER A 131 -5.39 21.40 -1.53
N PHE A 132 -6.51 20.74 -1.23
CA PHE A 132 -6.58 19.65 -0.25
C PHE A 132 -5.68 18.49 -0.68
N MET A 133 -5.85 17.98 -1.90
CA MET A 133 -5.02 16.92 -2.45
C MET A 133 -3.53 17.28 -2.34
N ARG A 134 -3.12 18.42 -2.88
CA ARG A 134 -1.71 18.86 -2.86
C ARG A 134 -1.13 18.97 -1.45
N ARG A 135 -1.91 19.41 -0.49
CA ARG A 135 -1.49 19.52 0.90
C ARG A 135 -1.15 18.16 1.49
N HIS A 136 -2.01 17.18 1.23
CA HIS A 136 -1.88 15.84 1.81
C HIS A 136 -0.99 14.90 1.00
N ASP A 137 -0.67 15.25 -0.25
CA ASP A 137 0.27 14.49 -1.11
C ASP A 137 1.76 14.85 -0.88
N ARG A 138 2.07 15.91 -0.16
CA ARG A 138 3.46 16.40 0.00
C ARG A 138 4.43 15.35 0.52
N SER A 139 3.98 14.47 1.39
CA SER A 139 4.82 13.47 2.02
C SER A 139 5.14 12.30 1.11
N ARG A 140 4.28 12.00 0.13
CA ARG A 140 4.47 10.92 -0.82
C ARG A 140 5.80 11.02 -1.57
N ALA A 141 6.21 12.20 -1.97
CA ALA A 141 7.48 12.43 -2.67
C ALA A 141 8.73 11.98 -1.89
N LYS A 142 8.58 11.77 -0.56
CA LYS A 142 9.68 11.32 0.32
C LYS A 142 9.49 9.87 0.77
N THR A 143 8.25 9.43 0.95
CA THR A 143 7.93 8.09 1.48
C THR A 143 7.61 7.08 0.39
N GLY A 144 7.21 7.53 -0.80
CA GLY A 144 6.62 6.68 -1.83
C GLY A 144 5.30 6.06 -1.39
N GLN A 145 4.71 5.25 -2.24
CA GLN A 145 3.47 4.49 -1.96
C GLN A 145 3.73 3.01 -1.70
N ILE A 146 4.80 2.48 -2.28
CA ILE A 146 5.14 1.06 -2.21
C ILE A 146 6.63 0.85 -2.03
N THR A 147 6.97 -0.36 -1.58
CA THR A 147 8.33 -0.86 -1.45
C THR A 147 8.46 -2.18 -2.19
N PHE A 148 9.43 -2.29 -3.08
CA PHE A 148 9.87 -3.57 -3.61
C PHE A 148 10.95 -4.15 -2.70
N THR A 149 10.67 -5.31 -2.09
CA THR A 149 11.65 -6.07 -1.32
C THR A 149 12.15 -7.22 -2.18
N TYR A 150 13.47 -7.26 -2.40
CA TYR A 150 14.17 -8.31 -3.11
C TYR A 150 14.83 -9.24 -2.11
N ALA A 151 14.74 -10.54 -2.33
CA ALA A 151 15.42 -11.53 -1.51
C ALA A 151 15.85 -12.72 -2.38
N ARG A 152 16.95 -13.38 -2.02
CA ARG A 152 17.48 -14.52 -2.72
C ARG A 152 17.38 -15.78 -1.88
N LYS A 153 16.82 -16.85 -2.43
CA LYS A 153 16.82 -18.14 -1.74
C LYS A 153 18.25 -18.65 -1.59
N ALA A 154 18.62 -19.07 -0.39
CA ALA A 154 19.94 -19.63 -0.13
C ALA A 154 20.24 -20.82 -1.07
N VAL A 155 21.48 -20.93 -1.49
CA VAL A 155 22.00 -22.13 -2.17
C VAL A 155 22.41 -23.09 -1.07
N GLU A 156 21.84 -24.30 -1.07
CA GLU A 156 22.32 -25.37 -0.20
C GLU A 156 23.80 -25.61 -0.52
N ARG A 157 24.68 -25.38 0.48
CA ARG A 157 26.07 -25.79 0.35
C ARG A 157 26.09 -27.32 0.49
N LEU A 158 26.48 -27.99 -0.59
CA LEU A 158 26.82 -29.42 -0.57
C LEU A 158 27.94 -29.68 0.42
#